data_bdeebd03c90a5a9ed518072ec9296862
#
_entry.id   bdeebd03c90a5a9ed518072ec9296862
#
_cell.length_a   1.000
_cell.length_b   1.000
_cell.length_c   1.000
_cell.angle_alpha   90.00
_cell.angle_beta   90.00
_cell.angle_gamma   90.00
#
_symmetry.space_group_name_H-M   'P 1'
#
loop_
_entity.id
_entity.type
_entity.pdbx_description
1 polymer ?
#
loop_
_entity_poly.entity_id
_entity_poly.type
_entity_poly.pdbx_seq_one_letter_code
_entity_poly.pdbx_strand_id
1 'polypeptide(L)'
;MSIPSKDNFLASLRRENGARPTLFEPFIHPRLAEQLIWRRGPQLWDTPAHYVDTMVSLRERTQADIIILDAREYCMRSIFEMLHAAETMIPETSGCVVLCRTQAQVSECAHSPAVCAIGGYEDTRPYCLPFIRMDKTVTHAVMEGAHGWFAPSDAEAYYAQYGTSLSVCGGLGADTVSAMEPLSIHRRVQSLIDTTQNRGYLIGSGGEIAESAYLSLISMLGIYIRNH
;
A
#
# COMPACT_ATOMS: atom_id res chain seq x y z
N MET A 1 1.49 -21.84 5.99
CA MET A 1 1.10 -20.43 6.14
C MET A 1 2.18 -19.59 5.47
N SER A 2 1.86 -18.88 4.41
CA SER A 2 2.81 -17.94 3.82
C SER A 2 2.91 -16.71 4.75
N ILE A 3 4.14 -16.36 5.10
CA ILE A 3 4.42 -15.21 5.97
C ILE A 3 4.31 -13.94 5.10
N PRO A 4 3.64 -12.87 5.56
CA PRO A 4 3.64 -11.59 4.87
C PRO A 4 5.06 -11.10 4.62
N SER A 5 5.39 -10.71 3.39
CA SER A 5 6.75 -10.30 3.03
C SER A 5 6.77 -9.23 1.96
N LYS A 6 7.78 -8.36 2.03
CA LYS A 6 8.06 -7.39 0.97
C LYS A 6 8.33 -8.05 -0.38
N ASP A 7 8.85 -9.27 -0.39
CA ASP A 7 9.15 -10.00 -1.62
C ASP A 7 7.88 -10.34 -2.40
N ASN A 8 6.79 -10.71 -1.70
CA ASN A 8 5.51 -10.92 -2.37
C ASN A 8 4.95 -9.62 -2.97
N PHE A 9 5.04 -8.51 -2.23
CA PHE A 9 4.66 -7.19 -2.76
C PHE A 9 5.49 -6.83 -4.00
N LEU A 10 6.81 -7.00 -3.93
CA LEU A 10 7.71 -6.72 -5.05
C LEU A 10 7.48 -7.67 -6.22
N ALA A 11 7.21 -8.95 -5.97
CA ALA A 11 6.84 -9.92 -7.00
C ALA A 11 5.56 -9.50 -7.73
N SER A 12 4.54 -9.03 -6.99
CA SER A 12 3.32 -8.46 -7.59
C SER A 12 3.64 -7.26 -8.47
N LEU A 13 4.46 -6.31 -8.00
CA LEU A 13 4.88 -5.15 -8.80
C LEU A 13 5.70 -5.54 -10.03
N ARG A 14 6.54 -6.57 -9.93
CA ARG A 14 7.36 -7.10 -11.04
C ARG A 14 6.56 -7.97 -11.99
N ARG A 15 5.31 -8.24 -11.70
CA ARG A 15 4.44 -9.11 -12.50
C ARG A 15 4.95 -10.55 -12.55
N GLU A 16 5.62 -10.98 -11.51
CA GLU A 16 6.13 -12.35 -11.39
C GLU A 16 4.97 -13.34 -11.21
N ASN A 17 5.14 -14.56 -11.73
CA ASN A 17 4.17 -15.61 -11.55
C ASN A 17 4.17 -16.11 -10.11
N GLY A 18 2.98 -16.44 -9.59
CA GLY A 18 2.84 -17.02 -8.26
C GLY A 18 2.83 -16.01 -7.12
N ALA A 19 2.81 -14.70 -7.41
CA ALA A 19 2.52 -13.70 -6.41
C ALA A 19 1.10 -13.91 -5.87
N ARG A 20 0.95 -13.90 -4.54
CA ARG A 20 -0.37 -13.99 -3.92
C ARG A 20 -1.04 -12.60 -3.85
N PRO A 21 -2.36 -12.55 -3.67
CA PRO A 21 -3.06 -11.27 -3.53
C PRO A 21 -2.45 -10.41 -2.43
N THR A 22 -2.16 -9.15 -2.76
CA THR A 22 -1.55 -8.18 -1.86
C THR A 22 -2.50 -7.02 -1.62
N LEU A 23 -2.75 -6.70 -0.36
CA LEU A 23 -3.47 -5.50 0.03
C LEU A 23 -2.53 -4.29 0.00
N PHE A 24 -2.96 -3.26 -0.70
CA PHE A 24 -2.32 -1.95 -0.68
C PHE A 24 -3.39 -0.90 -0.40
N GLU A 25 -3.52 -0.53 0.88
CA GLU A 25 -4.54 0.41 1.34
C GLU A 25 -3.88 1.64 1.98
N PRO A 26 -3.68 2.72 1.21
CA PRO A 26 -3.03 3.92 1.69
C PRO A 26 -3.96 4.87 2.48
N PHE A 27 -5.26 4.62 2.49
CA PHE A 27 -6.25 5.53 3.05
C PHE A 27 -6.93 4.97 4.30
N ILE A 28 -6.13 4.51 5.27
CA ILE A 28 -6.67 4.00 6.53
C ILE A 28 -6.92 5.18 7.48
N HIS A 29 -8.19 5.40 7.84
CA HIS A 29 -8.54 6.41 8.82
C HIS A 29 -7.91 6.10 10.20
N PRO A 30 -7.33 7.08 10.91
CA PRO A 30 -6.70 6.87 12.21
C PRO A 30 -7.56 6.12 13.22
N ARG A 31 -8.85 6.42 13.32
CA ARG A 31 -9.78 5.71 14.22
C ARG A 31 -9.90 4.23 13.90
N LEU A 32 -9.90 3.87 12.62
CA LEU A 32 -9.94 2.47 12.20
C LEU A 32 -8.64 1.77 12.56
N ALA A 33 -7.49 2.41 12.34
CA ALA A 33 -6.20 1.88 12.76
C ALA A 33 -6.15 1.65 14.28
N GLU A 34 -6.59 2.61 15.09
CA GLU A 34 -6.68 2.49 16.54
C GLU A 34 -7.54 1.31 17.00
N GLN A 35 -8.67 1.07 16.34
CA GLN A 35 -9.53 -0.06 16.63
C GLN A 35 -8.85 -1.40 16.31
N LEU A 36 -8.19 -1.48 15.16
CA LEU A 36 -7.52 -2.69 14.71
C LEU A 36 -6.35 -3.07 15.61
N ILE A 37 -5.55 -2.12 16.07
CA ILE A 37 -4.41 -2.36 16.96
C ILE A 37 -4.80 -2.40 18.45
N TRP A 38 -6.06 -2.11 18.77
CA TRP A 38 -6.60 -2.04 20.16
C TRP A 38 -5.86 -1.02 21.04
N ARG A 39 -5.30 0.00 20.46
CA ARG A 39 -4.71 1.14 21.13
C ARG A 39 -5.48 2.40 20.76
N ARG A 40 -5.58 3.34 21.69
CA ARG A 40 -6.27 4.61 21.46
C ARG A 40 -5.46 5.76 22.05
N GLY A 41 -5.55 6.89 21.39
CA GLY A 41 -5.06 8.14 21.90
C GLY A 41 -4.15 8.89 20.92
N PRO A 42 -4.04 10.21 21.09
CA PRO A 42 -3.27 11.07 20.21
C PRO A 42 -1.77 10.70 20.19
N GLN A 43 -1.27 10.07 21.23
CA GLN A 43 0.12 9.64 21.31
C GLN A 43 0.54 8.63 20.24
N LEU A 44 -0.41 8.01 19.55
CA LEU A 44 -0.09 7.11 18.43
C LEU A 44 0.34 7.86 17.17
N TRP A 45 0.04 9.16 17.10
CA TRP A 45 0.18 10.00 15.91
C TRP A 45 0.99 11.27 16.16
N ASP A 46 1.41 11.54 17.40
CA ASP A 46 1.98 12.82 17.82
C ASP A 46 3.43 13.02 17.37
N THR A 47 4.14 11.92 17.07
CA THR A 47 5.50 11.96 16.55
C THR A 47 5.67 11.02 15.36
N PRO A 48 6.64 11.28 14.46
CA PRO A 48 6.94 10.36 13.36
C PRO A 48 7.27 8.93 13.84
N ALA A 49 7.94 8.79 14.97
CA ALA A 49 8.28 7.48 15.55
C ALA A 49 7.02 6.73 16.02
N HIS A 50 6.12 7.39 16.73
CA HIS A 50 4.85 6.79 17.16
C HIS A 50 3.97 6.43 15.96
N TYR A 51 3.96 7.26 14.92
CA TYR A 51 3.29 6.93 13.67
C TYR A 51 3.82 5.65 13.04
N VAL A 52 5.15 5.50 12.93
CA VAL A 52 5.77 4.28 12.39
C VAL A 52 5.42 3.06 13.26
N ASP A 53 5.54 3.14 14.58
CA ASP A 53 5.16 2.06 15.51
C ASP A 53 3.69 1.62 15.32
N THR A 54 2.81 2.61 15.14
CA THR A 54 1.39 2.37 14.87
C THR A 54 1.20 1.61 13.56
N MET A 55 1.89 2.00 12.49
CA MET A 55 1.79 1.36 11.18
C MET A 55 2.42 -0.04 11.17
N VAL A 56 3.50 -0.27 11.92
CA VAL A 56 4.06 -1.61 12.15
C VAL A 56 3.04 -2.51 12.85
N SER A 57 2.44 -2.02 13.94
CA SER A 57 1.38 -2.76 14.67
C SER A 57 0.17 -3.06 13.78
N LEU A 58 -0.23 -2.12 12.94
CA LEU A 58 -1.32 -2.30 11.98
C LEU A 58 -1.00 -3.40 10.95
N ARG A 59 0.21 -3.38 10.39
CA ARG A 59 0.68 -4.42 9.46
C ARG A 59 0.64 -5.81 10.09
N GLU A 60 1.07 -5.94 11.33
CA GLU A 60 1.03 -7.22 12.05
C GLU A 60 -0.40 -7.73 12.23
N ARG A 61 -1.33 -6.84 12.51
CA ARG A 61 -2.75 -7.17 12.69
C ARG A 61 -3.45 -7.55 11.38
N THR A 62 -3.16 -6.82 10.32
CA THR A 62 -3.79 -7.02 9.01
C THR A 62 -3.10 -8.09 8.19
N GLN A 63 -1.92 -8.53 8.59
CA GLN A 63 -1.07 -9.45 7.83
C GLN A 63 -0.75 -8.91 6.42
N ALA A 64 -0.69 -7.60 6.27
CA ALA A 64 -0.30 -6.96 5.02
C ALA A 64 1.18 -7.27 4.69
N ASP A 65 1.49 -7.37 3.42
CA ASP A 65 2.85 -7.65 2.96
C ASP A 65 3.79 -6.48 3.16
N ILE A 66 3.23 -5.26 3.15
CA ILE A 66 3.98 -4.02 3.17
C ILE A 66 3.40 -3.04 4.18
N ILE A 67 4.25 -2.18 4.72
CA ILE A 67 3.85 -1.03 5.53
C ILE A 67 3.75 0.18 4.62
N ILE A 68 2.71 1.00 4.78
CA ILE A 68 2.52 2.22 4.02
C ILE A 68 2.66 3.40 4.97
N LEU A 69 3.62 4.28 4.67
CA LEU A 69 3.88 5.51 5.41
C LEU A 69 3.51 6.72 4.56
N ASP A 70 2.66 7.59 5.08
CA ASP A 70 2.25 8.80 4.39
C ASP A 70 3.09 9.99 4.85
N ALA A 71 4.00 10.44 4.00
CA ALA A 71 4.88 11.57 4.26
C ALA A 71 4.44 12.86 3.53
N ARG A 72 3.31 12.84 2.82
CA ARG A 72 2.89 13.95 1.95
C ARG A 72 2.73 15.27 2.68
N GLU A 73 2.28 15.24 3.92
CA GLU A 73 2.08 16.44 4.75
C GLU A 73 3.26 16.73 5.69
N TYR A 74 4.30 15.90 5.68
CA TYR A 74 5.44 16.07 6.57
C TYR A 74 6.46 17.07 6.02
N CYS A 75 7.00 17.92 6.90
CA CYS A 75 8.19 18.69 6.59
C CYS A 75 9.43 17.77 6.54
N MET A 76 10.52 18.25 5.92
CA MET A 76 11.74 17.43 5.75
C MET A 76 12.28 16.89 7.05
N ARG A 77 12.28 17.66 8.14
CA ARG A 77 12.72 17.18 9.46
C ARG A 77 11.92 15.98 9.94
N SER A 78 10.59 16.01 9.83
CA SER A 78 9.71 14.91 10.23
C SER A 78 9.90 13.69 9.35
N ILE A 79 10.29 13.88 8.09
CA ILE A 79 10.63 12.78 7.18
C ILE A 79 11.91 12.07 7.63
N PHE A 80 12.95 12.79 8.00
CA PHE A 80 14.17 12.18 8.56
C PHE A 80 13.87 11.38 9.83
N GLU A 81 13.08 11.94 10.74
CA GLU A 81 12.67 11.26 11.98
C GLU A 81 11.85 10.00 11.67
N MET A 82 10.95 10.06 10.71
CA MET A 82 10.14 8.92 10.26
C MET A 82 10.99 7.82 9.61
N LEU A 83 11.92 8.19 8.72
CA LEU A 83 12.80 7.23 8.06
C LEU A 83 13.74 6.55 9.05
N HIS A 84 14.31 7.30 9.99
CA HIS A 84 15.12 6.74 11.06
C HIS A 84 14.33 5.76 11.95
N ALA A 85 13.10 6.10 12.29
CA ALA A 85 12.20 5.19 13.01
C ALA A 85 11.87 3.94 12.16
N ALA A 86 11.63 4.10 10.86
CA ALA A 86 11.35 3.00 9.95
C ALA A 86 12.54 2.03 9.86
N GLU A 87 13.76 2.53 9.75
CA GLU A 87 14.99 1.72 9.72
C GLU A 87 15.21 0.92 11.00
N THR A 88 14.75 1.45 12.13
CA THR A 88 14.90 0.82 13.43
C THR A 88 13.80 -0.19 13.75
N MET A 89 12.56 0.11 13.35
CA MET A 89 11.36 -0.62 13.78
C MET A 89 10.84 -1.61 12.74
N ILE A 90 11.09 -1.35 11.44
CA ILE A 90 10.57 -2.23 10.37
C ILE A 90 11.54 -3.39 10.15
N PRO A 91 11.10 -4.64 10.32
CA PRO A 91 11.95 -5.80 10.01
C PRO A 91 12.41 -5.79 8.54
N GLU A 92 13.64 -6.22 8.28
CA GLU A 92 14.20 -6.30 6.91
C GLU A 92 13.32 -7.09 5.93
N THR A 93 12.59 -8.07 6.43
CA THR A 93 11.66 -8.87 5.64
C THR A 93 10.37 -8.14 5.26
N SER A 94 10.08 -7.01 5.90
CA SER A 94 8.82 -6.27 5.71
C SER A 94 8.95 -5.10 4.75
N GLY A 95 9.88 -4.20 4.97
CA GLY A 95 10.01 -2.97 4.19
C GLY A 95 8.78 -2.05 4.24
N CYS A 96 8.89 -0.87 3.66
CA CYS A 96 7.77 0.06 3.54
C CYS A 96 7.67 0.72 2.17
N VAL A 97 6.46 1.19 1.86
CA VAL A 97 6.18 2.16 0.79
C VAL A 97 5.99 3.52 1.45
N VAL A 98 6.63 4.55 0.93
CA VAL A 98 6.44 5.92 1.41
C VAL A 98 5.71 6.74 0.35
N LEU A 99 4.59 7.35 0.75
CA LEU A 99 3.85 8.28 -0.10
C LEU A 99 4.46 9.67 0.04
N CYS A 100 4.92 10.24 -1.07
CA CYS A 100 5.60 11.53 -1.15
C CYS A 100 4.82 12.51 -2.01
N ARG A 101 4.97 13.82 -1.71
CA ARG A 101 4.40 14.91 -2.50
C ARG A 101 5.45 15.67 -3.32
N THR A 102 6.69 15.71 -2.86
CA THR A 102 7.75 16.53 -3.45
C THR A 102 8.95 15.69 -3.85
N GLN A 103 9.70 16.20 -4.83
CA GLN A 103 10.97 15.60 -5.26
C GLN A 103 11.98 15.48 -4.11
N ALA A 104 12.03 16.45 -3.21
CA ALA A 104 12.93 16.42 -2.06
C ALA A 104 12.60 15.24 -1.13
N GLN A 105 11.30 15.01 -0.86
CA GLN A 105 10.84 13.85 -0.09
C GLN A 105 11.24 12.53 -0.77
N VAL A 106 11.04 12.43 -2.08
CA VAL A 106 11.44 11.25 -2.86
C VAL A 106 12.94 11.01 -2.76
N SER A 107 13.76 12.05 -2.91
CA SER A 107 15.22 11.94 -2.83
C SER A 107 15.68 11.40 -1.48
N GLU A 108 15.08 11.85 -0.38
CA GLU A 108 15.42 11.35 0.95
C GLU A 108 14.97 9.90 1.15
N CYS A 109 13.75 9.58 0.76
CA CYS A 109 13.23 8.21 0.86
C CYS A 109 14.08 7.22 0.05
N ALA A 110 14.65 7.65 -1.07
CA ALA A 110 15.49 6.82 -1.94
C ALA A 110 16.76 6.30 -1.27
N HIS A 111 17.23 6.93 -0.21
CA HIS A 111 18.43 6.55 0.50
C HIS A 111 18.19 5.61 1.70
N SER A 112 16.93 5.46 2.11
CA SER A 112 16.59 4.64 3.27
C SER A 112 16.47 3.14 2.89
N PRO A 113 17.18 2.24 3.57
CA PRO A 113 17.09 0.80 3.33
C PRO A 113 15.74 0.18 3.71
N ALA A 114 14.94 0.85 4.54
CA ALA A 114 13.60 0.41 4.90
C ALA A 114 12.59 0.63 3.77
N VAL A 115 12.86 1.57 2.85
CA VAL A 115 11.95 1.94 1.77
C VAL A 115 12.17 1.02 0.56
N CYS A 116 11.14 0.29 0.16
CA CYS A 116 11.17 -0.58 -1.01
C CYS A 116 10.40 -0.03 -2.21
N ALA A 117 9.54 0.98 -2.01
CA ALA A 117 8.87 1.71 -3.08
C ALA A 117 8.44 3.11 -2.61
N ILE A 118 8.25 4.01 -3.56
CA ILE A 118 7.77 5.37 -3.33
C ILE A 118 6.55 5.60 -4.21
N GLY A 119 5.49 6.17 -3.63
CA GLY A 119 4.25 6.49 -4.32
C GLY A 119 3.84 7.94 -4.18
N GLY A 120 2.91 8.39 -5.03
CA GLY A 120 2.23 9.66 -4.86
C GLY A 120 2.98 10.92 -5.32
N TYR A 121 4.18 10.78 -5.89
CA TYR A 121 4.93 11.93 -6.38
C TYR A 121 4.28 12.56 -7.61
N GLU A 122 4.06 13.89 -7.55
CA GLU A 122 3.53 14.74 -8.63
C GLU A 122 2.37 14.14 -9.44
N ASP A 123 1.38 13.58 -8.81
CA ASP A 123 0.20 13.20 -9.54
C ASP A 123 -0.64 14.44 -9.86
N THR A 124 -0.62 14.83 -11.11
CA THR A 124 -1.47 15.89 -11.66
C THR A 124 -2.89 15.38 -11.97
N ARG A 125 -3.13 14.09 -11.86
CA ARG A 125 -4.43 13.44 -12.12
C ARG A 125 -5.11 13.07 -10.82
N PRO A 126 -6.33 13.56 -10.53
CA PRO A 126 -6.94 13.50 -9.21
C PRO A 126 -7.25 12.10 -8.68
N TYR A 127 -7.01 11.03 -9.44
CA TYR A 127 -7.37 9.67 -9.04
C TYR A 127 -6.29 8.60 -9.32
N CYS A 128 -5.06 8.99 -9.64
CA CYS A 128 -3.97 8.06 -9.91
C CYS A 128 -2.76 8.41 -9.06
N LEU A 129 -2.20 7.43 -8.35
CA LEU A 129 -0.91 7.56 -7.68
C LEU A 129 0.13 6.77 -8.49
N PRO A 130 1.13 7.43 -9.10
CA PRO A 130 2.23 6.71 -9.71
C PRO A 130 3.07 6.03 -8.63
N PHE A 131 3.41 4.76 -8.84
CA PHE A 131 4.36 4.04 -8.01
C PHE A 131 5.71 4.08 -8.66
N ILE A 132 6.72 4.45 -7.89
CA ILE A 132 8.10 4.36 -8.31
C ILE A 132 8.72 3.19 -7.58
N ARG A 133 9.17 2.21 -8.35
CA ARG A 133 9.90 1.10 -7.78
C ARG A 133 11.31 1.52 -7.41
N MET A 134 11.72 1.18 -6.20
CA MET A 134 13.08 1.38 -5.71
C MET A 134 13.88 0.10 -5.87
N ASP A 135 14.91 0.14 -6.71
CA ASP A 135 16.00 -0.82 -6.68
C ASP A 135 17.21 -0.18 -5.98
N LYS A 136 18.15 -0.99 -5.45
CA LYS A 136 19.38 -0.50 -4.79
C LYS A 136 20.27 0.42 -5.67
N THR A 137 19.95 0.53 -6.94
CA THR A 137 20.64 1.34 -7.96
C THR A 137 19.83 2.55 -8.41
N VAL A 138 18.81 2.98 -7.65
CA VAL A 138 17.95 4.09 -8.06
C VAL A 138 18.73 5.39 -8.15
N THR A 139 19.01 5.78 -9.38
CA THR A 139 19.44 7.13 -9.72
C THR A 139 18.21 7.96 -10.10
N HIS A 140 18.32 9.28 -10.10
CA HIS A 140 17.25 10.20 -10.51
C HIS A 140 16.55 9.82 -11.82
N ALA A 141 17.22 9.12 -12.73
CA ALA A 141 16.67 8.67 -14.01
C ALA A 141 15.54 7.61 -13.87
N VAL A 142 15.45 6.92 -12.75
CA VAL A 142 14.38 5.93 -12.51
C VAL A 142 13.06 6.60 -12.15
N MET A 143 13.08 7.87 -11.78
CA MET A 143 11.89 8.62 -11.41
C MET A 143 11.00 9.00 -12.60
N GLU A 144 11.50 8.87 -13.84
CA GLU A 144 10.70 9.03 -15.05
C GLU A 144 9.82 7.81 -15.37
N GLY A 145 10.07 6.67 -14.73
CA GLY A 145 9.35 5.43 -14.95
C GLY A 145 8.43 5.07 -13.78
N ALA A 146 7.17 5.49 -13.80
CA ALA A 146 6.18 4.93 -12.89
C ALA A 146 6.02 3.44 -13.15
N HIS A 147 6.12 2.62 -12.09
CA HIS A 147 5.94 1.17 -12.18
C HIS A 147 4.52 0.71 -11.89
N GLY A 148 3.67 1.62 -11.45
CA GLY A 148 2.28 1.32 -11.18
C GLY A 148 1.42 2.57 -11.04
N TRP A 149 0.12 2.36 -11.08
CA TRP A 149 -0.90 3.39 -10.98
C TRP A 149 -1.95 3.00 -9.95
N PHE A 150 -2.39 3.98 -9.19
CA PHE A 150 -3.54 3.81 -8.32
C PHE A 150 -4.82 4.20 -9.06
N ALA A 151 -5.70 3.22 -9.29
CA ALA A 151 -6.96 3.39 -10.00
C ALA A 151 -8.13 2.99 -9.08
N PRO A 152 -8.79 3.96 -8.43
CA PRO A 152 -9.79 3.65 -7.39
C PRO A 152 -10.96 2.81 -7.85
N SER A 153 -11.54 3.12 -9.01
CA SER A 153 -12.77 2.47 -9.50
C SER A 153 -12.61 1.71 -10.81
N ASP A 154 -11.68 2.13 -11.65
CA ASP A 154 -11.55 1.62 -13.03
C ASP A 154 -10.31 0.73 -13.22
N ALA A 155 -9.90 0.01 -12.16
CA ALA A 155 -8.69 -0.79 -12.18
C ALA A 155 -8.66 -1.82 -13.31
N GLU A 156 -9.81 -2.41 -13.65
CA GLU A 156 -9.90 -3.38 -14.77
C GLU A 156 -9.64 -2.74 -16.12
N ALA A 157 -10.19 -1.55 -16.37
CA ALA A 157 -9.95 -0.81 -17.61
C ALA A 157 -8.49 -0.37 -17.72
N TYR A 158 -7.91 0.15 -16.64
CA TYR A 158 -6.49 0.48 -16.57
C TYR A 158 -5.61 -0.76 -16.73
N TYR A 159 -5.97 -1.85 -16.09
CA TYR A 159 -5.24 -3.10 -16.19
C TYR A 159 -5.30 -3.68 -17.62
N ALA A 160 -6.46 -3.64 -18.27
CA ALA A 160 -6.61 -4.07 -19.64
C ALA A 160 -5.74 -3.24 -20.61
N GLN A 161 -5.62 -1.95 -20.35
CA GLN A 161 -4.85 -1.04 -21.21
C GLN A 161 -3.35 -1.05 -20.90
N TYR A 162 -2.96 -1.08 -19.64
CA TYR A 162 -1.57 -0.87 -19.20
C TYR A 162 -0.98 -2.05 -18.43
N GLY A 163 -1.79 -3.02 -18.09
CA GLY A 163 -1.41 -4.14 -17.23
C GLY A 163 -0.28 -5.02 -17.78
N THR A 164 0.15 -4.85 -19.02
CA THR A 164 1.35 -5.50 -19.58
C THR A 164 2.65 -4.77 -19.24
N SER A 165 2.60 -3.49 -18.92
CA SER A 165 3.76 -2.62 -18.67
C SER A 165 3.77 -1.99 -17.27
N LEU A 166 2.59 -1.73 -16.70
CA LEU A 166 2.44 -1.09 -15.41
C LEU A 166 1.66 -1.97 -14.44
N SER A 167 2.01 -1.89 -13.17
CA SER A 167 1.18 -2.45 -12.11
C SER A 167 0.03 -1.51 -11.79
N VAL A 168 -1.12 -2.07 -11.46
CA VAL A 168 -2.32 -1.31 -11.11
C VAL A 168 -2.70 -1.61 -9.67
N CYS A 169 -2.98 -0.57 -8.90
CA CYS A 169 -3.52 -0.67 -7.56
C CYS A 169 -4.91 -0.05 -7.49
N GLY A 170 -5.82 -0.68 -6.80
CA GLY A 170 -7.17 -0.16 -6.60
C GLY A 170 -8.28 -1.15 -6.96
N GLY A 171 -9.32 -0.67 -7.63
CA GLY A 171 -10.48 -1.46 -8.07
C GLY A 171 -11.62 -1.53 -7.07
N LEU A 172 -11.40 -1.01 -5.86
CA LEU A 172 -12.41 -0.90 -4.83
C LEU A 172 -12.73 0.58 -4.61
N GLY A 173 -13.64 1.15 -5.38
CA GLY A 173 -14.08 2.53 -5.17
C GLY A 173 -14.62 2.71 -3.74
N ALA A 174 -14.09 3.67 -2.98
CA ALA A 174 -14.35 3.80 -1.55
C ALA A 174 -15.84 3.89 -1.22
N ASP A 175 -16.58 4.74 -1.90
CA ASP A 175 -18.04 4.89 -1.69
C ASP A 175 -18.80 3.61 -2.04
N THR A 176 -18.45 2.99 -3.15
CA THR A 176 -19.08 1.76 -3.62
C THR A 176 -18.86 0.62 -2.63
N VAL A 177 -17.60 0.41 -2.21
CA VAL A 177 -17.22 -0.68 -1.29
C VAL A 177 -17.80 -0.46 0.10
N SER A 178 -17.85 0.78 0.57
CA SER A 178 -18.45 1.12 1.87
C SER A 178 -19.96 0.83 1.93
N ALA A 179 -20.64 0.82 0.79
CA ALA A 179 -22.05 0.49 0.68
C ALA A 179 -22.33 -0.99 0.38
N MET A 180 -21.27 -1.79 0.11
CA MET A 180 -21.44 -3.20 -0.25
C MET A 180 -21.60 -4.10 0.98
N GLU A 181 -22.42 -5.13 0.83
CA GLU A 181 -22.44 -6.25 1.74
C GLU A 181 -21.12 -7.06 1.67
N PRO A 182 -20.67 -7.68 2.77
CA PRO A 182 -19.39 -8.41 2.83
C PRO A 182 -19.20 -9.44 1.70
N LEU A 183 -20.25 -10.17 1.36
CA LEU A 183 -20.20 -11.17 0.29
C LEU A 183 -20.01 -10.53 -1.10
N SER A 184 -20.53 -9.33 -1.31
CA SER A 184 -20.34 -8.58 -2.55
C SER A 184 -18.92 -8.05 -2.68
N ILE A 185 -18.31 -7.61 -1.58
CA ILE A 185 -16.90 -7.25 -1.53
C ILE A 185 -16.02 -8.47 -1.89
N HIS A 186 -16.33 -9.62 -1.29
CA HIS A 186 -15.62 -10.87 -1.60
C HIS A 186 -15.68 -11.21 -3.09
N ARG A 187 -16.87 -11.20 -3.69
CA ARG A 187 -17.05 -11.48 -5.12
C ARG A 187 -16.30 -10.49 -6.01
N ARG A 188 -16.32 -9.20 -5.63
CA ARG A 188 -15.61 -8.15 -6.38
C ARG A 188 -14.10 -8.39 -6.37
N VAL A 189 -13.51 -8.65 -5.22
CA VAL A 189 -12.08 -8.93 -5.10
C VAL A 189 -11.71 -10.22 -5.83
N GLN A 190 -12.53 -11.27 -5.74
CA GLN A 190 -12.30 -12.50 -6.49
C GLN A 190 -12.27 -12.23 -7.99
N SER A 191 -13.23 -11.47 -8.52
CA SER A 191 -13.26 -11.08 -9.93
C SER A 191 -11.99 -10.35 -10.36
N LEU A 192 -11.49 -9.43 -9.53
CA LEU A 192 -10.25 -8.70 -9.80
C LEU A 192 -9.02 -9.63 -9.81
N ILE A 193 -8.95 -10.57 -8.86
CA ILE A 193 -7.90 -11.59 -8.82
C ILE A 193 -7.93 -12.48 -10.06
N ASP A 194 -9.11 -12.96 -10.42
CA ASP A 194 -9.28 -13.84 -11.59
C ASP A 194 -8.91 -13.14 -12.90
N THR A 195 -9.29 -11.86 -13.02
CA THR A 195 -8.96 -11.04 -14.21
C THR A 195 -7.46 -10.75 -14.32
N THR A 196 -6.82 -10.47 -13.20
CA THR A 196 -5.42 -10.00 -13.18
C THR A 196 -4.41 -11.12 -12.92
N GLN A 197 -4.86 -12.26 -12.40
CA GLN A 197 -4.00 -13.37 -11.96
C GLN A 197 -2.92 -12.92 -10.96
N ASN A 198 -3.19 -11.86 -10.19
CA ASN A 198 -2.26 -11.16 -9.28
C ASN A 198 -0.97 -10.62 -9.95
N ARG A 199 -0.94 -10.56 -11.25
CA ARG A 199 0.23 -10.06 -11.99
C ARG A 199 0.17 -8.57 -12.17
N GLY A 200 1.02 -7.84 -11.45
CA GLY A 200 1.01 -6.39 -11.49
C GLY A 200 -0.31 -5.80 -10.98
N TYR A 201 -0.89 -6.43 -9.98
CA TYR A 201 -2.13 -5.94 -9.39
C TYR A 201 -2.06 -5.96 -7.86
N LEU A 202 -2.44 -4.85 -7.26
CA LEU A 202 -2.54 -4.65 -5.83
C LEU A 202 -3.98 -4.26 -5.48
N ILE A 203 -4.56 -4.95 -4.52
CA ILE A 203 -5.93 -4.69 -4.09
C ILE A 203 -5.94 -3.47 -3.18
N GLY A 204 -6.78 -2.48 -3.47
CA GLY A 204 -6.92 -1.29 -2.65
C GLY A 204 -8.16 -0.47 -2.96
N SER A 205 -8.43 0.50 -2.10
CA SER A 205 -9.49 1.49 -2.30
C SER A 205 -8.93 2.81 -2.84
N GLY A 206 -9.79 3.65 -3.34
CA GLY A 206 -9.44 4.99 -3.82
C GLY A 206 -9.63 6.08 -2.79
N GLY A 207 -9.90 5.74 -1.55
CA GLY A 207 -10.20 6.66 -0.46
C GLY A 207 -10.52 5.92 0.83
N GLU A 208 -10.91 6.64 1.87
CA GLU A 208 -11.32 6.02 3.13
C GLU A 208 -12.56 5.16 2.95
N ILE A 209 -12.49 3.91 3.35
CA ILE A 209 -13.61 2.98 3.33
C ILE A 209 -14.18 2.77 4.74
N ALA A 210 -15.46 2.39 4.80
CA ALA A 210 -16.12 2.09 6.06
C ALA A 210 -15.43 0.94 6.81
N GLU A 211 -15.42 0.99 8.14
CA GLU A 211 -14.80 -0.01 8.99
C GLU A 211 -15.25 -1.44 8.66
N SER A 212 -16.56 -1.66 8.49
CA SER A 212 -17.12 -2.97 8.15
C SER A 212 -16.62 -3.52 6.81
N ALA A 213 -16.45 -2.64 5.82
CA ALA A 213 -15.89 -2.99 4.52
C ALA A 213 -14.41 -3.36 4.63
N TYR A 214 -13.65 -2.60 5.40
CA TYR A 214 -12.23 -2.87 5.63
C TYR A 214 -11.99 -4.19 6.37
N LEU A 215 -12.77 -4.46 7.43
CA LEU A 215 -12.72 -5.73 8.16
C LEU A 215 -13.09 -6.92 7.27
N SER A 216 -14.08 -6.75 6.40
CA SER A 216 -14.45 -7.78 5.42
C SER A 216 -13.34 -8.05 4.43
N LEU A 217 -12.67 -7.00 3.95
CA LEU A 217 -11.53 -7.09 3.04
C LEU A 217 -10.34 -7.83 3.69
N ILE A 218 -9.96 -7.46 4.91
CA ILE A 218 -8.89 -8.15 5.66
C ILE A 218 -9.23 -9.61 5.90
N SER A 219 -10.45 -9.89 6.34
CA SER A 219 -10.91 -11.25 6.62
C SER A 219 -10.80 -12.13 5.38
N MET A 220 -11.22 -11.62 4.24
CA MET A 220 -11.15 -12.32 2.98
C MET A 220 -9.72 -12.57 2.52
N LEU A 221 -8.85 -11.56 2.57
CA LEU A 221 -7.45 -11.72 2.23
C LEU A 221 -6.73 -12.68 3.18
N GLY A 222 -7.07 -12.67 4.48
CA GLY A 222 -6.59 -13.63 5.45
C GLY A 222 -7.02 -15.08 5.15
N ILE A 223 -8.17 -15.29 4.53
CA ILE A 223 -8.60 -16.61 4.03
C ILE A 223 -7.74 -17.02 2.83
N TYR A 224 -7.49 -16.11 1.91
CA TYR A 224 -6.61 -16.36 0.76
C TYR A 224 -5.20 -16.75 1.18
N ILE A 225 -4.60 -16.02 2.13
CA ILE A 225 -3.26 -16.29 2.65
C ILE A 225 -3.18 -17.67 3.31
N ARG A 226 -4.28 -18.16 3.90
CA ARG A 226 -4.30 -19.49 4.57
C ARG A 226 -4.49 -20.64 3.60
N ASN A 227 -5.07 -20.40 2.43
CA ASN A 227 -5.46 -21.47 1.49
C ASN A 227 -4.47 -21.61 0.32
N HIS A 228 -3.50 -20.73 0.20
CA HIS A 228 -2.44 -20.75 -0.80
C HIS A 228 -1.07 -20.55 -0.14
#